data_850b90457d3e23e252c2f78739393673
#
_entry.id   850b90457d3e23e252c2f78739393673
#
_cell.length_a   1.000
_cell.length_b   1.000
_cell.length_c   1.000
_cell.angle_alpha   90.00
_cell.angle_beta   90.00
_cell.angle_gamma   90.00
#
_symmetry.space_group_name_H-M   'P 1'
#
loop_
_entity.id
_entity.type
_entity.pdbx_description
1 polymer ?
#
loop_
_entity_poly.entity_id
_entity_poly.type
_entity_poly.pdbx_seq_one_letter_code
_entity_poly.pdbx_strand_id
1 'polypeptide(L)'
;MTEIAVIGSGPAGLMAALRANELGHDVTVFEASPSIGGMSASFEINGMRVDYGSHRLHPSTPPHLLDKIKTLLGDDLQSRERNGRIRLYDRWVSFPLRTTNMIRHLPFKFSVNSGLDILQRPFIKPSDLTFADEVTNRLGKTVASEFYAPYAQKLWGIPADQLDGEQARRRVSASSPLAIIKRLIKSSTPTGRTFLYPKRGYGQIVEAIANTFIDNGGTIHTNSPVTEIITAAESCHVKAGGTDQEAEHVWSTAPLTKLAEIIHPAPDNSVLTAANALRVRGMVLAYLVLDQSQYTEYDAHYLPSLETNIARLSEPKNYREGDDPDNMTILCAEIPCWVGDEVWESSDGDIGEIVLSDLKKLGLPSARYIETHTKKLPSVYPVFELETMNEREALLTWGQTLGRVIPFGRQGFLVPDNLHHTLGMGWDLAESIGRQDQVDHTQWKTSVEDFKKNIVED
;
A
#
# COMPACT_ATOMS: atom_id res chain seq x y z
N MET A 1 -1.24 -8.66 32.85
CA MET A 1 -1.95 -7.66 32.00
C MET A 1 -0.90 -6.61 31.67
N THR A 2 -0.50 -6.52 30.42
CA THR A 2 0.60 -5.65 29.97
C THR A 2 0.03 -4.35 29.45
N GLU A 3 0.66 -3.23 29.77
CA GLU A 3 0.33 -1.92 29.22
C GLU A 3 1.09 -1.70 27.90
N ILE A 4 0.35 -1.50 26.80
CA ILE A 4 0.90 -1.37 25.46
C ILE A 4 0.48 -0.04 24.85
N ALA A 5 1.45 0.75 24.41
CA ALA A 5 1.22 1.93 23.60
C ALA A 5 1.43 1.58 22.11
N VAL A 6 0.42 1.77 21.28
CA VAL A 6 0.51 1.58 19.82
C VAL A 6 0.60 2.93 19.13
N ILE A 7 1.60 3.12 18.28
CA ILE A 7 1.79 4.34 17.50
C ILE A 7 1.29 4.11 16.08
N GLY A 8 0.25 4.84 15.71
CA GLY A 8 -0.42 4.81 14.42
C GLY A 8 -1.64 3.90 14.40
N SER A 9 -2.77 4.46 13.96
CA SER A 9 -4.07 3.79 13.79
C SER A 9 -4.31 3.30 12.35
N GLY A 10 -3.25 2.98 11.61
CA GLY A 10 -3.35 2.26 10.35
C GLY A 10 -3.75 0.79 10.58
N PRO A 11 -3.96 0.00 9.50
CA PRO A 11 -4.42 -1.39 9.62
C PRO A 11 -3.57 -2.27 10.53
N ALA A 12 -2.23 -2.12 10.46
CA ALA A 12 -1.31 -2.89 11.29
C ALA A 12 -1.50 -2.55 12.78
N GLY A 13 -1.49 -1.25 13.12
CA GLY A 13 -1.64 -0.78 14.50
C GLY A 13 -2.99 -1.14 15.10
N LEU A 14 -4.09 -0.92 14.36
CA LEU A 14 -5.43 -1.26 14.82
C LEU A 14 -5.63 -2.77 15.02
N MET A 15 -5.09 -3.60 14.12
CA MET A 15 -5.19 -5.06 14.27
C MET A 15 -4.36 -5.55 15.47
N ALA A 16 -3.16 -5.00 15.66
CA ALA A 16 -2.34 -5.31 16.82
C ALA A 16 -3.03 -4.90 18.13
N ALA A 17 -3.60 -3.70 18.17
CA ALA A 17 -4.32 -3.19 19.32
C ALA A 17 -5.56 -4.04 19.66
N LEU A 18 -6.41 -4.32 18.66
CA LEU A 18 -7.58 -5.16 18.85
C LEU A 18 -7.19 -6.56 19.34
N ARG A 19 -6.20 -7.19 18.71
CA ARG A 19 -5.82 -8.55 19.07
C ARG A 19 -5.18 -8.63 20.45
N ALA A 20 -4.31 -7.70 20.81
CA ALA A 20 -3.73 -7.62 22.15
C ALA A 20 -4.81 -7.39 23.24
N ASN A 21 -5.77 -6.52 22.95
CA ASN A 21 -6.91 -6.28 23.85
C ASN A 21 -7.78 -7.54 24.02
N GLU A 22 -8.03 -8.30 22.95
CA GLU A 22 -8.72 -9.61 23.02
C GLU A 22 -7.95 -10.65 23.84
N LEU A 23 -6.62 -10.54 23.92
CA LEU A 23 -5.76 -11.38 24.75
C LEU A 23 -5.70 -10.91 26.21
N GLY A 24 -6.35 -9.80 26.55
CA GLY A 24 -6.49 -9.27 27.93
C GLY A 24 -5.42 -8.26 28.31
N HIS A 25 -4.74 -7.64 27.36
CA HIS A 25 -3.79 -6.55 27.59
C HIS A 25 -4.49 -5.18 27.58
N ASP A 26 -3.93 -4.22 28.28
CA ASP A 26 -4.37 -2.83 28.24
C ASP A 26 -3.65 -2.08 27.12
N VAL A 27 -4.42 -1.51 26.19
CA VAL A 27 -3.86 -0.98 24.96
C VAL A 27 -4.38 0.43 24.69
N THR A 28 -3.44 1.37 24.48
CA THR A 28 -3.72 2.73 24.03
C THR A 28 -3.11 2.98 22.67
N VAL A 29 -3.87 3.53 21.73
CA VAL A 29 -3.43 3.88 20.38
C VAL A 29 -3.28 5.39 20.25
N PHE A 30 -2.13 5.86 19.75
CA PHE A 30 -1.85 7.26 19.43
C PHE A 30 -1.80 7.46 17.92
N GLU A 31 -2.65 8.32 17.38
CA GLU A 31 -2.75 8.68 15.97
C GLU A 31 -2.46 10.18 15.77
N ALA A 32 -1.55 10.47 14.86
CA ALA A 32 -1.15 11.84 14.57
C ALA A 32 -2.24 12.63 13.82
N SER A 33 -3.01 11.95 12.97
CA SER A 33 -4.06 12.57 12.16
C SER A 33 -5.39 12.71 12.93
N PRO A 34 -6.32 13.54 12.45
CA PRO A 34 -7.67 13.63 13.02
C PRO A 34 -8.53 12.39 12.75
N SER A 35 -8.12 11.52 11.84
CA SER A 35 -8.86 10.32 11.41
C SER A 35 -8.02 9.06 11.51
N ILE A 36 -8.68 7.94 11.81
CA ILE A 36 -8.08 6.62 11.86
C ILE A 36 -7.96 5.99 10.47
N GLY A 37 -7.21 4.87 10.37
CA GLY A 37 -7.16 3.99 9.20
C GLY A 37 -5.93 4.20 8.31
N GLY A 38 -5.15 5.26 8.51
CA GLY A 38 -3.95 5.53 7.71
C GLY A 38 -4.26 5.54 6.20
N MET A 39 -3.44 4.85 5.40
CA MET A 39 -3.65 4.75 3.94
C MET A 39 -4.84 3.87 3.53
N SER A 40 -5.51 3.18 4.46
CA SER A 40 -6.71 2.40 4.18
C SER A 40 -7.99 3.12 4.62
N ALA A 41 -7.91 4.39 4.99
CA ALA A 41 -9.05 5.20 5.37
C ALA A 41 -9.95 5.51 4.18
N SER A 42 -11.20 5.84 4.48
CA SER A 42 -12.17 6.44 3.55
C SER A 42 -12.68 7.75 4.15
N PHE A 43 -13.16 8.64 3.30
CA PHE A 43 -13.79 9.88 3.69
C PHE A 43 -14.94 10.21 2.74
N GLU A 44 -15.66 11.31 3.00
CA GLU A 44 -16.84 11.66 2.23
C GLU A 44 -16.61 12.94 1.42
N ILE A 45 -17.04 12.92 0.17
CA ILE A 45 -17.13 14.09 -0.72
C ILE A 45 -18.56 14.11 -1.28
N ASN A 46 -19.31 15.18 -1.03
CA ASN A 46 -20.65 15.40 -1.55
C ASN A 46 -21.61 14.20 -1.36
N GLY A 47 -21.57 13.55 -0.20
CA GLY A 47 -22.40 12.39 0.14
C GLY A 47 -21.93 11.06 -0.46
N MET A 48 -20.77 11.02 -1.11
CA MET A 48 -20.16 9.81 -1.64
C MET A 48 -18.88 9.48 -0.88
N ARG A 49 -18.79 8.25 -0.39
CA ARG A 49 -17.55 7.79 0.25
C ARG A 49 -16.50 7.40 -0.78
N VAL A 50 -15.27 7.90 -0.57
CA VAL A 50 -14.09 7.65 -1.38
C VAL A 50 -12.94 7.17 -0.51
N ASP A 51 -12.05 6.33 -1.06
CA ASP A 51 -10.92 5.77 -0.37
C ASP A 51 -9.64 6.56 -0.62
N TYR A 52 -8.64 6.38 0.22
CA TYR A 52 -7.29 6.91 0.01
C TYR A 52 -6.54 6.15 -1.09
N GLY A 53 -7.06 6.28 -2.33
CA GLY A 53 -6.60 5.56 -3.51
C GLY A 53 -7.41 4.28 -3.78
N SER A 54 -6.98 3.53 -4.77
CA SER A 54 -7.66 2.32 -5.24
C SER A 54 -7.19 1.10 -4.44
N HIS A 55 -8.03 0.58 -3.58
CA HIS A 55 -7.75 -0.58 -2.74
C HIS A 55 -8.74 -1.72 -2.97
N ARG A 56 -8.30 -2.95 -2.71
CA ARG A 56 -9.13 -4.16 -2.74
C ARG A 56 -8.63 -5.15 -1.70
N LEU A 57 -9.54 -5.82 -1.01
CA LEU A 57 -9.15 -6.94 -0.16
C LEU A 57 -8.99 -8.18 -1.05
N HIS A 58 -7.76 -8.71 -1.06
CA HIS A 58 -7.43 -9.84 -1.92
C HIS A 58 -8.02 -11.15 -1.38
N PRO A 59 -8.54 -12.05 -2.23
CA PRO A 59 -9.07 -13.35 -1.82
C PRO A 59 -8.03 -14.28 -1.16
N SER A 60 -6.72 -14.02 -1.35
CA SER A 60 -5.62 -14.75 -0.70
C SER A 60 -5.39 -14.32 0.76
N THR A 61 -6.18 -13.39 1.29
CA THR A 61 -6.13 -13.04 2.71
C THR A 61 -6.14 -14.31 3.57
N PRO A 62 -5.21 -14.46 4.53
CA PRO A 62 -5.16 -15.62 5.40
C PRO A 62 -6.51 -15.93 6.05
N PRO A 63 -6.92 -17.21 6.16
CA PRO A 63 -8.28 -17.57 6.60
C PRO A 63 -8.67 -16.94 7.92
N HIS A 64 -7.81 -16.94 8.94
CA HIS A 64 -8.10 -16.35 10.25
C HIS A 64 -8.37 -14.84 10.19
N LEU A 65 -7.63 -14.09 9.35
CA LEU A 65 -7.86 -12.65 9.13
C LEU A 65 -9.13 -12.42 8.31
N LEU A 66 -9.36 -13.22 7.29
CA LEU A 66 -10.58 -13.13 6.48
C LEU A 66 -11.83 -13.42 7.31
N ASP A 67 -11.80 -14.43 8.15
CA ASP A 67 -12.91 -14.79 9.03
C ASP A 67 -13.14 -13.68 10.07
N LYS A 68 -12.08 -13.08 10.60
CA LYS A 68 -12.19 -11.90 11.48
C LYS A 68 -12.88 -10.73 10.75
N ILE A 69 -12.44 -10.39 9.54
CA ILE A 69 -13.04 -9.30 8.75
C ILE A 69 -14.52 -9.61 8.42
N LYS A 70 -14.84 -10.85 8.03
CA LYS A 70 -16.23 -11.27 7.78
C LYS A 70 -17.10 -11.16 9.04
N THR A 71 -16.57 -11.52 10.19
CA THR A 71 -17.28 -11.39 11.47
C THR A 71 -17.57 -9.92 11.80
N LEU A 72 -16.62 -9.02 11.52
CA LEU A 72 -16.77 -7.60 11.80
C LEU A 72 -17.73 -6.89 10.83
N LEU A 73 -17.75 -7.29 9.56
CA LEU A 73 -18.51 -6.59 8.51
C LEU A 73 -19.82 -7.27 8.11
N GLY A 74 -19.95 -8.57 8.37
CA GLY A 74 -21.14 -9.34 7.97
C GLY A 74 -21.45 -9.20 6.49
N ASP A 75 -22.70 -8.90 6.16
CA ASP A 75 -23.21 -8.75 4.79
C ASP A 75 -22.69 -7.49 4.06
N ASP A 76 -22.03 -6.58 4.77
CA ASP A 76 -21.42 -5.40 4.16
C ASP A 76 -20.16 -5.76 3.36
N LEU A 77 -19.55 -6.91 3.59
CA LEU A 77 -18.40 -7.38 2.82
C LEU A 77 -18.84 -8.07 1.54
N GLN A 78 -18.79 -7.36 0.44
CA GLN A 78 -19.25 -7.81 -0.87
C GLN A 78 -18.14 -8.52 -1.66
N SER A 79 -18.51 -9.53 -2.45
CA SER A 79 -17.65 -10.13 -3.47
C SER A 79 -17.93 -9.47 -4.82
N ARG A 80 -16.91 -8.84 -5.42
CA ARG A 80 -17.03 -8.06 -6.65
C ARG A 80 -16.15 -8.63 -7.76
N GLU A 81 -16.62 -8.58 -9.00
CA GLU A 81 -15.82 -8.95 -10.16
C GLU A 81 -14.84 -7.81 -10.52
N ARG A 82 -13.62 -8.19 -10.91
CA ARG A 82 -12.62 -7.25 -11.41
C ARG A 82 -12.95 -6.86 -12.86
N ASN A 83 -13.07 -5.57 -13.09
CA ASN A 83 -13.28 -5.00 -14.42
C ASN A 83 -12.31 -3.83 -14.67
N GLY A 84 -11.02 -4.11 -14.61
CA GLY A 84 -9.99 -3.10 -14.89
C GLY A 84 -9.46 -3.17 -16.32
N ARG A 85 -8.62 -2.19 -16.66
CA ARG A 85 -7.86 -2.20 -17.94
C ARG A 85 -6.51 -1.49 -17.78
N ILE A 86 -5.56 -1.87 -18.64
CA ILE A 86 -4.22 -1.28 -18.70
C ILE A 86 -4.05 -0.61 -20.05
N ARG A 87 -3.47 0.59 -20.08
CA ARG A 87 -3.10 1.23 -21.35
C ARG A 87 -1.69 0.83 -21.76
N LEU A 88 -1.59 0.17 -22.90
CA LEU A 88 -0.33 -0.24 -23.52
C LEU A 88 -0.33 0.17 -24.99
N TYR A 89 0.68 0.90 -25.44
CA TYR A 89 0.82 1.34 -26.84
C TYR A 89 -0.48 1.97 -27.40
N ASP A 90 -1.05 2.92 -26.74
CA ASP A 90 -2.31 3.57 -27.13
C ASP A 90 -3.53 2.63 -27.23
N ARG A 91 -3.43 1.45 -26.66
CA ARG A 91 -4.51 0.46 -26.65
C ARG A 91 -4.88 0.06 -25.24
N TRP A 92 -6.15 -0.23 -25.05
CA TRP A 92 -6.68 -0.72 -23.79
C TRP A 92 -6.68 -2.24 -23.77
N VAL A 93 -6.02 -2.82 -22.79
CA VAL A 93 -5.96 -4.27 -22.53
C VAL A 93 -6.70 -4.55 -21.22
N SER A 94 -7.58 -5.54 -21.20
CA SER A 94 -8.34 -5.88 -19.98
C SER A 94 -7.44 -6.35 -18.85
N PHE A 95 -7.80 -5.97 -17.62
CA PHE A 95 -7.16 -6.45 -16.41
C PHE A 95 -8.23 -7.03 -15.44
N PRO A 96 -8.08 -8.28 -14.97
CA PRO A 96 -6.96 -9.21 -15.21
C PRO A 96 -6.76 -9.57 -16.68
N LEU A 97 -5.50 -9.81 -17.05
CA LEU A 97 -5.13 -10.10 -18.44
C LEU A 97 -5.88 -11.33 -18.99
N ARG A 98 -6.42 -11.21 -20.19
CA ARG A 98 -7.08 -12.31 -20.92
C ARG A 98 -6.31 -12.59 -22.20
N THR A 99 -5.98 -13.85 -22.47
CA THR A 99 -5.18 -14.26 -23.64
C THR A 99 -5.78 -13.76 -24.96
N THR A 100 -7.09 -13.91 -25.14
CA THR A 100 -7.81 -13.44 -26.34
C THR A 100 -7.77 -11.93 -26.51
N ASN A 101 -7.81 -11.17 -25.41
CA ASN A 101 -7.72 -9.72 -25.42
C ASN A 101 -6.29 -9.25 -25.72
N MET A 102 -5.27 -9.92 -25.16
CA MET A 102 -3.86 -9.63 -25.43
C MET A 102 -3.52 -9.84 -26.92
N ILE A 103 -3.92 -10.96 -27.52
CA ILE A 103 -3.67 -11.25 -28.95
C ILE A 103 -4.31 -10.20 -29.85
N ARG A 104 -5.48 -9.70 -29.50
CA ARG A 104 -6.22 -8.71 -30.28
C ARG A 104 -5.68 -7.29 -30.18
N HIS A 105 -5.18 -6.90 -29.01
CA HIS A 105 -4.89 -5.50 -28.70
C HIS A 105 -3.39 -5.19 -28.59
N LEU A 106 -2.52 -6.20 -28.37
CA LEU A 106 -1.07 -5.94 -28.37
C LEU A 106 -0.53 -5.83 -29.80
N PRO A 107 0.40 -4.89 -30.05
CA PRO A 107 1.06 -4.78 -31.33
C PRO A 107 1.78 -6.09 -31.70
N PHE A 108 1.73 -6.47 -32.98
CA PHE A 108 2.43 -7.66 -33.47
C PHE A 108 3.92 -7.64 -33.12
N LYS A 109 4.57 -6.47 -33.26
CA LYS A 109 5.97 -6.28 -32.90
C LYS A 109 6.27 -6.63 -31.43
N PHE A 110 5.39 -6.23 -30.50
CA PHE A 110 5.54 -6.58 -29.08
C PHE A 110 5.45 -8.10 -28.87
N SER A 111 4.48 -8.75 -29.49
CA SER A 111 4.30 -10.21 -29.36
C SER A 111 5.48 -10.98 -29.96
N VAL A 112 6.00 -10.55 -31.09
CA VAL A 112 7.19 -11.17 -31.73
C VAL A 112 8.43 -10.97 -30.88
N ASN A 113 8.71 -9.73 -30.43
CA ASN A 113 9.87 -9.44 -29.61
C ASN A 113 9.83 -10.18 -28.27
N SER A 114 8.67 -10.21 -27.60
CA SER A 114 8.51 -11.00 -26.36
C SER A 114 8.73 -12.49 -26.58
N GLY A 115 8.32 -13.04 -27.73
CA GLY A 115 8.60 -14.42 -28.13
C GLY A 115 10.10 -14.66 -28.33
N LEU A 116 10.79 -13.75 -29.00
CA LEU A 116 12.27 -13.81 -29.20
C LEU A 116 13.01 -13.73 -27.86
N ASP A 117 12.58 -12.85 -26.94
CA ASP A 117 13.16 -12.73 -25.60
C ASP A 117 13.10 -14.09 -24.85
N ILE A 118 11.98 -14.81 -24.96
CA ILE A 118 11.82 -16.14 -24.34
C ILE A 118 12.84 -17.12 -24.91
N LEU A 119 13.06 -17.11 -26.22
CA LEU A 119 14.01 -17.99 -26.89
C LEU A 119 15.48 -17.67 -26.57
N GLN A 120 15.80 -16.38 -26.38
CA GLN A 120 17.16 -15.91 -26.07
C GLN A 120 17.53 -16.08 -24.59
N ARG A 121 16.54 -16.21 -23.70
CA ARG A 121 16.72 -16.28 -22.24
C ARG A 121 17.80 -17.26 -21.75
N PRO A 122 17.92 -18.51 -22.31
CA PRO A 122 18.95 -19.45 -21.87
C PRO A 122 20.40 -19.00 -22.12
N PHE A 123 20.58 -17.98 -22.99
CA PHE A 123 21.90 -17.48 -23.40
C PHE A 123 22.30 -16.17 -22.71
N ILE A 124 21.39 -15.59 -21.91
CA ILE A 124 21.63 -14.33 -21.17
C ILE A 124 22.14 -14.69 -19.79
N LYS A 125 23.30 -14.13 -19.39
CA LYS A 125 23.76 -14.23 -18.00
C LYS A 125 22.79 -13.43 -17.12
N PRO A 126 22.19 -14.06 -16.10
CA PRO A 126 21.31 -13.34 -15.20
C PRO A 126 22.10 -12.30 -14.39
N SER A 127 21.61 -11.08 -14.34
CA SER A 127 21.96 -10.07 -13.36
C SER A 127 20.67 -9.78 -12.57
N ASP A 128 20.74 -9.71 -11.27
CA ASP A 128 19.60 -9.43 -10.38
C ASP A 128 19.82 -8.19 -9.52
N LEU A 129 20.83 -7.41 -9.88
CA LEU A 129 21.22 -6.24 -9.13
C LEU A 129 20.16 -5.16 -9.15
N THR A 130 19.60 -4.87 -10.33
CA THR A 130 18.63 -3.80 -10.51
C THR A 130 17.21 -4.30 -10.72
N PHE A 131 16.22 -3.41 -10.52
CA PHE A 131 14.83 -3.68 -10.89
C PHE A 131 14.71 -4.07 -12.37
N ALA A 132 15.40 -3.34 -13.25
CA ALA A 132 15.41 -3.61 -14.69
C ALA A 132 15.98 -5.00 -15.01
N ASP A 133 17.06 -5.40 -14.34
CA ASP A 133 17.68 -6.72 -14.48
C ASP A 133 16.71 -7.82 -14.05
N GLU A 134 16.15 -7.70 -12.84
CA GLU A 134 15.25 -8.69 -12.25
C GLU A 134 14.01 -8.91 -13.15
N VAL A 135 13.40 -7.83 -13.66
CA VAL A 135 12.26 -7.95 -14.57
C VAL A 135 12.66 -8.53 -15.91
N THR A 136 13.81 -8.13 -16.46
CA THR A 136 14.34 -8.68 -17.72
C THR A 136 14.58 -10.19 -17.60
N ASN A 137 15.18 -10.63 -16.49
CA ASN A 137 15.41 -12.04 -16.23
C ASN A 137 14.10 -12.84 -16.12
N ARG A 138 13.07 -12.27 -15.50
CA ARG A 138 11.78 -12.95 -15.29
C ARG A 138 10.89 -12.94 -16.52
N LEU A 139 10.79 -11.80 -17.20
CA LEU A 139 9.74 -11.54 -18.19
C LEU A 139 10.25 -11.23 -19.60
N GLY A 140 11.56 -11.04 -19.76
CA GLY A 140 12.19 -10.66 -21.02
C GLY A 140 12.35 -9.14 -21.19
N LYS A 141 13.28 -8.76 -22.07
CA LYS A 141 13.68 -7.36 -22.28
C LYS A 141 12.50 -6.49 -22.77
N THR A 142 11.68 -7.00 -23.66
CA THR A 142 10.54 -6.25 -24.23
C THR A 142 9.54 -5.86 -23.15
N VAL A 143 9.13 -6.82 -22.30
CA VAL A 143 8.19 -6.56 -21.20
C VAL A 143 8.82 -5.63 -20.16
N ALA A 144 10.11 -5.80 -19.87
CA ALA A 144 10.84 -4.95 -18.95
C ALA A 144 10.90 -3.49 -19.43
N SER A 145 11.33 -3.25 -20.67
CA SER A 145 11.53 -1.90 -21.21
C SER A 145 10.24 -1.17 -21.56
N GLU A 146 9.22 -1.89 -22.05
CA GLU A 146 8.01 -1.27 -22.59
C GLU A 146 6.89 -1.10 -21.55
N PHE A 147 6.95 -1.85 -20.45
CA PHE A 147 5.92 -1.80 -19.41
C PHE A 147 6.51 -1.48 -18.03
N TYR A 148 7.40 -2.35 -17.52
CA TYR A 148 7.81 -2.24 -16.12
C TYR A 148 8.76 -1.08 -15.85
N ALA A 149 9.70 -0.77 -16.74
CA ALA A 149 10.64 0.33 -16.51
C ALA A 149 9.96 1.72 -16.47
N PRO A 150 9.09 2.10 -17.44
CA PRO A 150 8.37 3.36 -17.36
C PRO A 150 7.40 3.40 -16.17
N TYR A 151 6.75 2.27 -15.85
CA TYR A 151 5.85 2.22 -14.70
C TYR A 151 6.60 2.34 -13.37
N ALA A 152 7.76 1.69 -13.25
CA ALA A 152 8.65 1.84 -12.10
C ALA A 152 9.10 3.29 -11.92
N GLN A 153 9.56 3.93 -12.99
CA GLN A 153 9.97 5.33 -12.95
C GLN A 153 8.81 6.25 -12.55
N LYS A 154 7.59 6.00 -13.04
CA LYS A 154 6.40 6.76 -12.63
C LYS A 154 6.12 6.60 -11.13
N LEU A 155 6.15 5.37 -10.61
CA LEU A 155 5.80 5.08 -9.22
C LEU A 155 6.87 5.56 -8.23
N TRP A 156 8.14 5.27 -8.51
CA TRP A 156 9.24 5.54 -7.57
C TRP A 156 10.05 6.80 -7.91
N GLY A 157 9.81 7.40 -9.07
CA GLY A 157 10.41 8.70 -9.44
C GLY A 157 11.88 8.64 -9.87
N ILE A 158 12.46 7.44 -10.02
CA ILE A 158 13.80 7.21 -10.51
C ILE A 158 13.81 6.08 -11.56
N PRO A 159 14.82 6.05 -12.47
CA PRO A 159 14.93 5.00 -13.47
C PRO A 159 15.02 3.59 -12.86
N ALA A 160 14.52 2.58 -13.60
CA ALA A 160 14.47 1.20 -13.13
C ALA A 160 15.85 0.53 -12.94
N ASP A 161 16.89 1.07 -13.55
CA ASP A 161 18.30 0.64 -13.40
C ASP A 161 18.98 1.27 -12.18
N GLN A 162 18.35 2.22 -11.50
CA GLN A 162 18.79 2.81 -10.23
C GLN A 162 18.05 2.20 -9.03
N LEU A 163 16.99 1.44 -9.26
CA LEU A 163 16.26 0.71 -8.23
C LEU A 163 16.87 -0.66 -7.98
N ASP A 164 16.94 -1.09 -6.73
CA ASP A 164 17.39 -2.43 -6.36
C ASP A 164 16.42 -3.52 -6.83
N GLY A 165 16.95 -4.70 -7.15
CA GLY A 165 16.18 -5.85 -7.60
C GLY A 165 15.14 -6.36 -6.57
N GLU A 166 15.32 -6.08 -5.28
CA GLU A 166 14.35 -6.41 -4.25
C GLU A 166 13.01 -5.69 -4.50
N GLN A 167 13.04 -4.44 -5.00
CA GLN A 167 11.84 -3.69 -5.36
C GLN A 167 11.00 -4.46 -6.40
N ALA A 168 11.65 -5.09 -7.39
CA ALA A 168 10.99 -5.92 -8.39
C ALA A 168 10.49 -7.23 -7.79
N ARG A 169 11.30 -7.90 -6.96
CA ARG A 169 10.91 -9.17 -6.31
C ARG A 169 9.66 -9.04 -5.47
N ARG A 170 9.47 -7.90 -4.81
CA ARG A 170 8.28 -7.61 -3.99
C ARG A 170 7.05 -7.19 -4.78
N ARG A 171 7.21 -6.77 -6.04
CA ARG A 171 6.13 -6.19 -6.84
C ARG A 171 5.74 -7.05 -8.04
N VAL A 172 6.68 -7.83 -8.57
CA VAL A 172 6.47 -8.65 -9.76
C VAL A 172 6.23 -10.09 -9.36
N SER A 173 4.96 -10.45 -9.19
CA SER A 173 4.55 -11.80 -8.74
C SER A 173 4.78 -12.90 -9.80
N ALA A 174 5.03 -12.54 -11.06
CA ALA A 174 5.28 -13.50 -12.13
C ALA A 174 6.73 -13.96 -12.16
N SER A 175 6.96 -15.23 -11.88
CA SER A 175 8.30 -15.83 -11.86
C SER A 175 8.86 -16.18 -13.24
N SER A 176 8.02 -16.24 -14.28
CA SER A 176 8.43 -16.51 -15.67
C SER A 176 7.31 -16.22 -16.67
N PRO A 177 7.63 -16.03 -18.00
CA PRO A 177 6.62 -15.91 -19.03
C PRO A 177 5.68 -17.13 -19.12
N LEU A 178 6.22 -18.33 -18.88
CA LEU A 178 5.42 -19.56 -18.81
C LEU A 178 4.48 -19.57 -17.61
N ALA A 179 4.87 -18.97 -16.48
CA ALA A 179 3.98 -18.81 -15.33
C ALA A 179 2.83 -17.85 -15.66
N ILE A 180 3.09 -16.75 -16.39
CA ILE A 180 2.05 -15.86 -16.90
C ILE A 180 1.10 -16.63 -17.82
N ILE A 181 1.63 -17.37 -18.80
CA ILE A 181 0.82 -18.16 -19.72
C ILE A 181 -0.01 -19.21 -18.98
N LYS A 182 0.58 -19.95 -18.03
CA LYS A 182 -0.15 -20.89 -17.18
C LYS A 182 -1.22 -20.19 -16.34
N ARG A 183 -0.93 -19.01 -15.81
CA ARG A 183 -1.89 -18.20 -15.05
C ARG A 183 -3.03 -17.69 -15.93
N LEU A 184 -2.73 -17.26 -17.16
CA LEU A 184 -3.72 -16.85 -18.17
C LEU A 184 -4.63 -18.02 -18.58
N ILE A 185 -4.09 -19.23 -18.73
CA ILE A 185 -4.87 -20.44 -19.02
C ILE A 185 -5.69 -20.86 -17.79
N LYS A 186 -5.12 -20.78 -16.60
CA LYS A 186 -5.76 -21.15 -15.34
C LYS A 186 -6.74 -20.07 -14.81
N SER A 187 -6.62 -18.82 -15.26
CA SER A 187 -7.53 -17.70 -14.91
C SER A 187 -8.93 -17.83 -15.54
N SER A 188 -9.22 -18.95 -16.21
CA SER A 188 -10.60 -19.36 -16.51
C SER A 188 -11.40 -19.77 -15.28
N THR A 189 -10.77 -19.91 -14.10
CA THR A 189 -11.48 -20.16 -12.83
C THR A 189 -12.04 -18.87 -12.23
N PRO A 190 -13.27 -18.86 -11.68
CA PRO A 190 -13.93 -17.65 -11.13
C PRO A 190 -13.14 -16.97 -10.02
N THR A 191 -12.41 -17.70 -9.18
CA THR A 191 -11.70 -17.23 -7.99
C THR A 191 -10.57 -16.22 -8.24
N GLY A 192 -10.00 -16.16 -9.45
CA GLY A 192 -8.95 -15.17 -9.80
C GLY A 192 -9.49 -13.84 -10.33
N ARG A 193 -10.81 -13.69 -10.42
CA ARG A 193 -11.48 -12.53 -11.03
C ARG A 193 -12.30 -11.72 -10.04
N THR A 194 -12.34 -12.11 -8.79
CA THR A 194 -13.10 -11.42 -7.76
C THR A 194 -12.17 -10.78 -6.74
N PHE A 195 -12.67 -9.77 -6.07
CA PHE A 195 -12.08 -9.18 -4.88
C PHE A 195 -13.18 -8.96 -3.83
N LEU A 196 -12.78 -8.73 -2.61
CA LEU A 196 -13.70 -8.38 -1.53
C LEU A 196 -13.64 -6.87 -1.28
N TYR A 197 -14.82 -6.27 -1.09
CA TYR A 197 -14.91 -4.84 -0.89
C TYR A 197 -16.11 -4.49 -0.02
N PRO A 198 -15.94 -3.62 1.01
CA PRO A 198 -17.05 -3.24 1.88
C PRO A 198 -18.03 -2.29 1.19
N LYS A 199 -19.32 -2.43 1.54
CA LYS A 199 -20.43 -1.60 1.01
C LYS A 199 -20.20 -0.11 1.18
N ARG A 200 -19.56 0.31 2.28
CA ARG A 200 -19.32 1.71 2.63
C ARG A 200 -17.87 2.17 2.38
N GLY A 201 -17.17 1.56 1.41
CA GLY A 201 -15.78 1.89 1.09
C GLY A 201 -14.76 1.07 1.91
N TYR A 202 -13.52 1.10 1.46
CA TYR A 202 -12.46 0.25 2.00
C TYR A 202 -12.13 0.54 3.47
N GLY A 203 -12.25 1.81 3.88
CA GLY A 203 -12.04 2.24 5.26
C GLY A 203 -12.98 1.61 6.27
N GLN A 204 -14.12 1.06 5.83
CA GLN A 204 -15.04 0.36 6.73
C GLN A 204 -14.36 -0.83 7.45
N ILE A 205 -13.32 -1.45 6.84
CA ILE A 205 -12.56 -2.53 7.49
C ILE A 205 -11.86 -2.01 8.75
N VAL A 206 -11.11 -0.93 8.61
CA VAL A 206 -10.34 -0.35 9.73
C VAL A 206 -11.24 0.33 10.76
N GLU A 207 -12.36 0.91 10.31
CA GLU A 207 -13.39 1.47 11.19
C GLU A 207 -14.03 0.37 12.07
N ALA A 208 -14.35 -0.78 11.48
CA ALA A 208 -14.92 -1.89 12.22
C ALA A 208 -13.94 -2.49 13.25
N ILE A 209 -12.66 -2.59 12.89
CA ILE A 209 -11.59 -2.99 13.81
C ILE A 209 -11.48 -2.00 14.97
N ALA A 210 -11.44 -0.70 14.69
CA ALA A 210 -11.32 0.34 15.70
C ALA A 210 -12.52 0.41 16.62
N ASN A 211 -13.75 0.32 16.08
CA ASN A 211 -14.98 0.32 16.88
C ASN A 211 -15.01 -0.88 17.83
N THR A 212 -14.68 -2.08 17.34
CA THR A 212 -14.61 -3.28 18.19
C THR A 212 -13.55 -3.14 19.27
N PHE A 213 -12.40 -2.55 18.96
CA PHE A 213 -11.35 -2.27 19.94
C PHE A 213 -11.83 -1.31 21.04
N ILE A 214 -12.55 -0.24 20.66
CA ILE A 214 -13.13 0.73 21.62
C ILE A 214 -14.22 0.07 22.45
N ASP A 215 -15.11 -0.70 21.84
CA ASP A 215 -16.19 -1.41 22.52
C ASP A 215 -15.66 -2.43 23.55
N ASN A 216 -14.47 -2.97 23.32
CA ASN A 216 -13.75 -3.83 24.27
C ASN A 216 -12.98 -3.04 25.35
N GLY A 217 -13.12 -1.71 25.42
CA GLY A 217 -12.50 -0.85 26.41
C GLY A 217 -11.13 -0.27 26.03
N GLY A 218 -10.68 -0.47 24.80
CA GLY A 218 -9.45 0.14 24.28
C GLY A 218 -9.59 1.64 24.03
N THR A 219 -8.49 2.36 24.04
CA THR A 219 -8.46 3.83 23.87
C THR A 219 -7.70 4.24 22.62
N ILE A 220 -8.28 5.16 21.82
CA ILE A 220 -7.62 5.77 20.65
C ILE A 220 -7.58 7.28 20.83
N HIS A 221 -6.39 7.86 20.82
CA HIS A 221 -6.16 9.30 20.79
C HIS A 221 -5.81 9.76 19.39
N THR A 222 -6.72 10.43 18.71
CA THR A 222 -6.46 11.13 17.44
C THR A 222 -5.89 12.53 17.70
N ASN A 223 -5.33 13.19 16.66
CA ASN A 223 -4.60 14.47 16.80
C ASN A 223 -3.50 14.42 17.89
N SER A 224 -2.91 13.26 18.09
CA SER A 224 -1.94 12.98 19.14
C SER A 224 -0.64 12.44 18.52
N PRO A 225 0.10 13.30 17.78
CA PRO A 225 1.39 12.89 17.23
C PRO A 225 2.35 12.57 18.37
N VAL A 226 2.96 11.38 18.29
CA VAL A 226 4.05 11.00 19.22
C VAL A 226 5.29 11.80 18.85
N THR A 227 5.80 12.56 19.83
CA THR A 227 6.96 13.44 19.66
C THR A 227 8.21 12.91 20.33
N GLU A 228 8.06 12.02 21.32
CA GLU A 228 9.17 11.46 22.06
C GLU A 228 8.81 10.07 22.62
N ILE A 229 9.77 9.15 22.58
CA ILE A 229 9.70 7.85 23.26
C ILE A 229 10.96 7.70 24.10
N ILE A 230 10.80 7.64 25.41
CA ILE A 230 11.92 7.45 26.33
C ILE A 230 11.90 5.99 26.79
N THR A 231 12.96 5.24 26.49
CA THR A 231 13.07 3.83 26.88
C THR A 231 13.83 3.69 28.19
N ALA A 232 13.33 2.86 29.10
CA ALA A 232 13.99 2.44 30.31
C ALA A 232 14.02 0.91 30.41
N ALA A 233 14.61 0.38 31.47
CA ALA A 233 14.81 -1.06 31.62
C ALA A 233 13.48 -1.82 31.69
N GLU A 234 12.46 -1.28 32.32
CA GLU A 234 11.20 -1.98 32.59
C GLU A 234 9.97 -1.39 31.91
N SER A 235 10.04 -0.12 31.46
CA SER A 235 8.94 0.58 30.80
C SER A 235 9.46 1.58 29.77
N CYS A 236 8.52 2.17 29.04
CA CYS A 236 8.74 3.28 28.13
C CYS A 236 7.80 4.42 28.49
N HIS A 237 8.22 5.66 28.27
CA HIS A 237 7.35 6.83 28.34
C HIS A 237 7.09 7.36 26.92
N VAL A 238 5.83 7.53 26.56
CA VAL A 238 5.38 8.03 25.26
C VAL A 238 4.76 9.41 25.43
N LYS A 239 5.36 10.44 24.82
CA LYS A 239 4.79 11.78 24.78
C LYS A 239 4.02 12.01 23.50
N ALA A 240 2.72 12.24 23.59
CA ALA A 240 1.82 12.40 22.46
C ALA A 240 0.71 13.39 22.75
N GLY A 241 0.51 14.40 21.88
CA GLY A 241 -0.61 15.34 21.99
C GLY A 241 -0.72 16.09 23.33
N GLY A 242 0.40 16.28 24.06
CA GLY A 242 0.43 16.86 25.39
C GLY A 242 0.18 15.86 26.54
N THR A 243 0.00 14.58 26.23
CA THR A 243 -0.10 13.47 27.20
C THR A 243 1.27 12.82 27.36
N ASP A 244 1.62 12.43 28.59
CA ASP A 244 2.76 11.57 28.91
C ASP A 244 2.20 10.27 29.48
N GLN A 245 2.43 9.15 28.79
CA GLN A 245 1.93 7.83 29.17
C GLN A 245 3.08 6.84 29.34
N GLU A 246 3.07 6.14 30.46
CA GLU A 246 3.93 4.99 30.69
C GLU A 246 3.33 3.74 30.03
N ALA A 247 4.16 2.88 29.44
CA ALA A 247 3.77 1.61 28.86
C ALA A 247 4.92 0.60 28.98
N GLU A 248 4.62 -0.67 29.17
CA GLU A 248 5.63 -1.73 29.20
C GLU A 248 6.20 -2.01 27.80
N HIS A 249 5.38 -1.87 26.75
CA HIS A 249 5.77 -2.01 25.36
C HIS A 249 5.24 -0.87 24.51
N VAL A 250 6.04 -0.46 23.52
CA VAL A 250 5.64 0.48 22.46
C VAL A 250 5.70 -0.22 21.12
N TRP A 251 4.55 -0.33 20.45
CA TRP A 251 4.43 -0.92 19.12
C TRP A 251 4.26 0.18 18.09
N SER A 252 5.27 0.38 17.25
CA SER A 252 5.31 1.54 16.35
C SER A 252 5.07 1.16 14.89
N THR A 253 4.02 1.73 14.29
CA THR A 253 3.81 1.71 12.84
C THR A 253 4.27 3.00 12.15
N ALA A 254 4.86 3.93 12.90
CA ALA A 254 5.47 5.13 12.35
C ALA A 254 6.60 4.76 11.36
N PRO A 255 6.91 5.63 10.38
CA PRO A 255 8.08 5.42 9.54
C PRO A 255 9.32 5.19 10.40
N LEU A 256 10.10 4.14 10.08
CA LEU A 256 11.28 3.78 10.87
C LEU A 256 12.31 4.91 10.93
N THR A 257 12.37 5.73 9.87
CA THR A 257 13.16 6.95 9.81
C THR A 257 12.71 7.96 10.87
N LYS A 258 11.38 8.13 11.03
CA LYS A 258 10.82 9.02 12.05
C LYS A 258 11.00 8.48 13.47
N LEU A 259 10.90 7.18 13.65
CA LEU A 259 11.15 6.54 14.95
C LEU A 259 12.58 6.82 15.45
N ALA A 260 13.58 6.81 14.54
CA ALA A 260 14.97 7.13 14.88
C ALA A 260 15.16 8.56 15.40
N GLU A 261 14.29 9.50 15.00
CA GLU A 261 14.36 10.90 15.45
C GLU A 261 13.75 11.13 16.83
N ILE A 262 12.74 10.32 17.21
CA ILE A 262 11.92 10.58 18.42
C ILE A 262 12.22 9.64 19.59
N ILE A 263 13.10 8.65 19.41
CA ILE A 263 13.45 7.69 20.46
C ILE A 263 14.62 8.17 21.31
N HIS A 264 14.55 7.89 22.61
CA HIS A 264 15.59 8.21 23.61
C HIS A 264 15.90 6.98 24.49
N PRO A 265 17.20 6.72 24.77
CA PRO A 265 18.36 7.50 24.32
C PRO A 265 18.46 7.55 22.78
N ALA A 266 18.95 8.67 22.26
CA ALA A 266 19.09 8.87 20.82
C ALA A 266 20.00 7.77 20.22
N PRO A 267 19.67 7.26 19.03
CA PRO A 267 20.52 6.28 18.36
C PRO A 267 21.85 6.92 17.91
N ASP A 268 22.82 6.07 17.59
CA ASP A 268 24.10 6.52 17.07
C ASP A 268 23.94 7.37 15.80
N ASN A 269 24.87 8.29 15.56
CA ASN A 269 24.86 9.16 14.38
C ASN A 269 24.82 8.38 13.05
N SER A 270 25.36 7.17 13.00
CA SER A 270 25.28 6.30 11.82
C SER A 270 23.85 5.91 11.48
N VAL A 271 23.01 5.64 12.49
CA VAL A 271 21.58 5.32 12.31
C VAL A 271 20.81 6.55 11.82
N LEU A 272 21.08 7.72 12.39
CA LEU A 272 20.45 8.98 11.96
C LEU A 272 20.85 9.33 10.53
N THR A 273 22.11 9.11 10.15
CA THR A 273 22.61 9.30 8.79
C THR A 273 21.90 8.34 7.83
N ALA A 274 21.76 7.07 8.22
CA ALA A 274 21.04 6.07 7.44
C ALA A 274 19.56 6.45 7.26
N ALA A 275 18.90 6.89 8.34
CA ALA A 275 17.51 7.34 8.29
C ALA A 275 17.30 8.52 7.33
N ASN A 276 18.22 9.49 7.32
CA ASN A 276 18.15 10.67 6.45
C ASN A 276 18.51 10.38 4.99
N ALA A 277 19.22 9.29 4.70
CA ALA A 277 19.58 8.89 3.34
C ALA A 277 18.39 8.26 2.59
N LEU A 278 17.41 7.70 3.30
CA LEU A 278 16.31 6.97 2.68
C LEU A 278 15.23 7.91 2.15
N ARG A 279 14.78 7.64 0.94
CA ARG A 279 13.73 8.42 0.28
C ARG A 279 12.42 7.65 0.23
N VAL A 280 11.34 8.39 0.39
CA VAL A 280 9.97 7.86 0.27
C VAL A 280 9.21 8.70 -0.74
N ARG A 281 8.55 8.04 -1.67
CA ARG A 281 7.71 8.70 -2.67
C ARG A 281 6.37 9.09 -2.05
N GLY A 282 5.95 10.32 -2.24
CA GLY A 282 4.61 10.81 -1.94
C GLY A 282 3.62 10.53 -3.06
N MET A 283 2.38 10.91 -2.82
CA MET A 283 1.29 10.81 -3.80
C MET A 283 0.25 11.89 -3.58
N VAL A 284 -0.19 12.51 -4.64
CA VAL A 284 -1.41 13.30 -4.66
C VAL A 284 -2.54 12.41 -5.17
N LEU A 285 -3.59 12.27 -4.37
CA LEU A 285 -4.86 11.67 -4.77
C LEU A 285 -5.78 12.80 -5.21
N ALA A 286 -6.14 12.83 -6.47
CA ALA A 286 -7.07 13.82 -7.03
C ALA A 286 -8.44 13.20 -7.21
N TYR A 287 -9.44 13.75 -6.54
CA TYR A 287 -10.83 13.33 -6.61
C TYR A 287 -11.61 14.32 -7.47
N LEU A 288 -11.95 13.91 -8.69
CA LEU A 288 -12.74 14.72 -9.61
C LEU A 288 -14.22 14.37 -9.45
N VAL A 289 -15.01 15.33 -9.02
CA VAL A 289 -16.47 15.23 -8.93
C VAL A 289 -17.07 15.50 -10.31
N LEU A 290 -17.89 14.57 -10.78
CA LEU A 290 -18.52 14.64 -12.11
C LEU A 290 -20.04 14.61 -12.00
N ASP A 291 -20.73 15.52 -12.73
CA ASP A 291 -22.18 15.57 -12.89
C ASP A 291 -22.65 14.50 -13.90
N GLN A 292 -22.46 13.24 -13.56
CA GLN A 292 -22.90 12.08 -14.33
C GLN A 292 -22.95 10.83 -13.45
N SER A 293 -23.86 9.92 -13.75
CA SER A 293 -24.09 8.71 -12.95
C SER A 293 -22.89 7.76 -12.90
N GLN A 294 -22.11 7.71 -13.96
CA GLN A 294 -20.94 6.86 -14.13
C GLN A 294 -20.04 7.44 -15.22
N TYR A 295 -18.73 7.31 -15.08
CA TYR A 295 -17.77 7.75 -16.08
C TYR A 295 -17.42 6.64 -17.07
N THR A 296 -17.08 5.47 -16.55
CA THR A 296 -16.85 4.26 -17.36
C THR A 296 -17.39 3.03 -16.63
N GLU A 297 -17.49 1.91 -17.34
CA GLU A 297 -17.83 0.60 -16.74
C GLU A 297 -16.68 -0.03 -15.93
N TYR A 298 -15.48 0.55 -16.02
CA TYR A 298 -14.28 -0.03 -15.42
C TYR A 298 -14.07 0.47 -13.99
N ASP A 299 -13.63 -0.45 -13.13
CA ASP A 299 -13.27 -0.13 -11.75
C ASP A 299 -11.92 0.62 -11.68
N ALA A 300 -10.94 0.25 -12.52
CA ALA A 300 -9.65 0.93 -12.55
C ALA A 300 -9.00 0.91 -13.94
N HIS A 301 -8.22 1.96 -14.20
CA HIS A 301 -7.37 2.14 -15.36
C HIS A 301 -5.92 2.27 -14.90
N TYR A 302 -5.04 1.36 -15.34
CA TYR A 302 -3.62 1.39 -15.06
C TYR A 302 -2.88 2.08 -16.20
N LEU A 303 -2.05 3.04 -15.88
CA LEU A 303 -1.42 3.97 -16.81
C LEU A 303 0.12 3.96 -16.65
N PRO A 304 0.80 2.93 -17.18
CA PRO A 304 2.24 2.77 -16.99
C PRO A 304 3.12 3.78 -17.74
N SER A 305 2.63 4.34 -18.87
CA SER A 305 3.38 5.28 -19.71
C SER A 305 3.68 6.59 -18.96
N LEU A 306 4.86 7.19 -19.23
CA LEU A 306 5.26 8.49 -18.71
C LEU A 306 4.57 9.68 -19.42
N GLU A 307 3.71 9.44 -20.42
CA GLU A 307 2.97 10.48 -21.15
C GLU A 307 1.94 11.21 -20.28
N THR A 308 1.52 10.59 -19.19
CA THR A 308 0.57 11.14 -18.23
C THR A 308 1.14 11.10 -16.82
N ASN A 309 0.66 12.00 -15.94
CA ASN A 309 1.05 12.02 -14.53
C ASN A 309 0.35 10.93 -13.72
N ILE A 310 -0.82 10.51 -14.15
CA ILE A 310 -1.65 9.54 -13.46
C ILE A 310 -1.04 8.14 -13.58
N ALA A 311 -0.80 7.47 -12.47
CA ALA A 311 -0.38 6.07 -12.44
C ALA A 311 -1.57 5.10 -12.48
N ARG A 312 -2.66 5.46 -11.81
CA ARG A 312 -3.92 4.73 -11.76
C ARG A 312 -5.09 5.69 -11.63
N LEU A 313 -6.13 5.43 -12.40
CA LEU A 313 -7.41 6.13 -12.29
C LEU A 313 -8.47 5.11 -11.89
N SER A 314 -9.22 5.39 -10.85
CA SER A 314 -10.31 4.53 -10.38
C SER A 314 -11.61 5.29 -10.24
N GLU A 315 -12.72 4.56 -10.31
CA GLU A 315 -14.06 5.06 -10.06
C GLU A 315 -14.64 4.29 -8.86
N PRO A 316 -14.58 4.84 -7.63
CA PRO A 316 -14.97 4.14 -6.40
C PRO A 316 -16.37 3.55 -6.43
N LYS A 317 -17.30 4.20 -7.11
CA LYS A 317 -18.66 3.73 -7.30
C LYS A 317 -18.74 2.35 -7.98
N ASN A 318 -17.78 2.01 -8.84
CA ASN A 318 -17.73 0.72 -9.54
C ASN A 318 -17.20 -0.44 -8.67
N TYR A 319 -16.66 -0.15 -7.47
CA TYR A 319 -16.13 -1.18 -6.57
C TYR A 319 -17.21 -1.86 -5.72
N ARG A 320 -18.36 -1.23 -5.56
CA ARG A 320 -19.39 -1.67 -4.61
C ARG A 320 -20.80 -1.48 -5.17
N GLU A 321 -21.73 -2.12 -4.53
CA GLU A 321 -23.16 -1.77 -4.55
C GLU A 321 -23.46 -1.10 -3.22
N GLY A 322 -23.82 0.18 -3.27
CA GLY A 322 -24.05 1.00 -2.07
C GLY A 322 -25.05 2.13 -2.37
N ASP A 323 -25.22 2.96 -1.37
CA ASP A 323 -26.16 4.10 -1.41
C ASP A 323 -25.45 5.37 -1.98
N ASP A 324 -24.66 5.20 -3.07
CA ASP A 324 -24.00 6.31 -3.74
C ASP A 324 -25.00 7.14 -4.55
N PRO A 325 -24.81 8.46 -4.69
CA PRO A 325 -25.69 9.34 -5.46
C PRO A 325 -25.86 8.91 -6.92
N ASP A 326 -27.10 8.86 -7.42
CA ASP A 326 -27.40 8.37 -8.77
C ASP A 326 -26.91 9.30 -9.90
N ASN A 327 -26.89 10.61 -9.64
CA ASN A 327 -26.59 11.64 -10.63
C ASN A 327 -25.12 12.10 -10.64
N MET A 328 -24.29 11.55 -9.75
CA MET A 328 -22.90 11.95 -9.56
C MET A 328 -21.99 10.75 -9.50
N THR A 329 -20.76 10.91 -9.97
CA THR A 329 -19.66 10.00 -9.70
C THR A 329 -18.38 10.75 -9.37
N ILE A 330 -17.41 10.05 -8.77
CA ILE A 330 -16.11 10.62 -8.44
C ILE A 330 -15.03 9.72 -9.03
N LEU A 331 -14.05 10.33 -9.71
CA LEU A 331 -12.84 9.67 -10.13
C LEU A 331 -11.74 9.92 -9.11
N CYS A 332 -10.97 8.91 -8.77
CA CYS A 332 -9.76 9.05 -7.99
C CYS A 332 -8.54 8.81 -8.91
N ALA A 333 -7.77 9.86 -9.19
CA ALA A 333 -6.53 9.80 -9.93
C ALA A 333 -5.34 9.78 -8.94
N GLU A 334 -4.50 8.75 -9.04
CA GLU A 334 -3.30 8.58 -8.23
C GLU A 334 -2.10 9.15 -8.99
N ILE A 335 -1.49 10.20 -8.45
CA ILE A 335 -0.37 10.94 -9.05
C ILE A 335 0.84 10.83 -8.11
N PRO A 336 1.77 9.89 -8.35
CA PRO A 336 3.00 9.78 -7.57
C PRO A 336 3.90 11.02 -7.79
N CYS A 337 4.38 11.63 -6.72
CA CYS A 337 5.16 12.84 -6.75
C CYS A 337 6.22 12.85 -5.63
N TRP A 338 7.16 13.77 -5.67
CA TRP A 338 8.01 14.05 -4.52
C TRP A 338 7.35 15.13 -3.66
N VAL A 339 7.51 15.00 -2.34
CA VAL A 339 7.08 16.07 -1.42
C VAL A 339 7.89 17.33 -1.75
N GLY A 340 7.16 18.43 -2.02
CA GLY A 340 7.76 19.71 -2.39
C GLY A 340 8.03 19.90 -3.89
N ASP A 341 7.69 18.93 -4.77
CA ASP A 341 7.74 19.16 -6.22
C ASP A 341 6.52 19.98 -6.72
N GLU A 342 6.52 20.34 -8.00
CA GLU A 342 5.47 21.16 -8.62
C GLU A 342 4.07 20.54 -8.46
N VAL A 343 3.94 19.22 -8.62
CA VAL A 343 2.66 18.51 -8.45
C VAL A 343 2.21 18.57 -7.00
N TRP A 344 3.14 18.37 -6.06
CA TRP A 344 2.84 18.44 -4.63
C TRP A 344 2.36 19.83 -4.19
N GLU A 345 2.97 20.89 -4.71
CA GLU A 345 2.64 22.28 -4.34
C GLU A 345 1.41 22.83 -5.09
N SER A 346 0.95 22.15 -6.14
CA SER A 346 -0.21 22.57 -6.94
C SER A 346 -1.49 22.65 -6.11
N SER A 347 -2.37 23.58 -6.52
CA SER A 347 -3.73 23.71 -5.98
C SER A 347 -4.66 22.61 -6.49
N ASP A 348 -5.80 22.43 -5.83
CA ASP A 348 -6.85 21.48 -6.26
C ASP A 348 -7.30 21.75 -7.70
N GLY A 349 -7.45 23.03 -8.07
CA GLY A 349 -7.82 23.43 -9.43
C GLY A 349 -6.75 23.04 -10.46
N ASP A 350 -5.46 23.34 -10.20
CA ASP A 350 -4.37 22.99 -11.11
C ASP A 350 -4.23 21.48 -11.29
N ILE A 351 -4.37 20.71 -10.20
CA ILE A 351 -4.40 19.25 -10.26
C ILE A 351 -5.58 18.75 -11.09
N GLY A 352 -6.76 19.37 -10.94
CA GLY A 352 -7.93 19.07 -11.76
C GLY A 352 -7.66 19.25 -13.26
N GLU A 353 -7.04 20.38 -13.64
CA GLU A 353 -6.65 20.65 -15.03
C GLU A 353 -5.62 19.63 -15.57
N ILE A 354 -4.62 19.27 -14.77
CA ILE A 354 -3.65 18.21 -15.10
C ILE A 354 -4.39 16.89 -15.40
N VAL A 355 -5.30 16.48 -14.51
CA VAL A 355 -6.04 15.22 -14.67
C VAL A 355 -6.95 15.29 -15.91
N LEU A 356 -7.72 16.36 -16.10
CA LEU A 356 -8.59 16.52 -17.28
C LEU A 356 -7.79 16.49 -18.59
N SER A 357 -6.63 17.14 -18.63
CA SER A 357 -5.71 17.06 -19.76
C SER A 357 -5.23 15.64 -20.03
N ASP A 358 -4.85 14.91 -18.98
CA ASP A 358 -4.42 13.53 -19.10
C ASP A 358 -5.54 12.60 -19.55
N LEU A 359 -6.78 12.78 -19.06
CA LEU A 359 -7.95 12.03 -19.56
C LEU A 359 -8.15 12.22 -21.07
N LYS A 360 -8.00 13.47 -21.54
CA LYS A 360 -8.09 13.79 -22.97
C LYS A 360 -6.98 13.12 -23.80
N LYS A 361 -5.71 13.18 -23.34
CA LYS A 361 -4.57 12.50 -23.99
C LYS A 361 -4.82 10.98 -24.09
N LEU A 362 -5.45 10.40 -23.08
CA LEU A 362 -5.77 8.97 -23.02
C LEU A 362 -6.94 8.58 -23.94
N GLY A 363 -7.62 9.54 -24.57
CA GLY A 363 -8.81 9.28 -25.37
C GLY A 363 -9.99 8.75 -24.55
N LEU A 364 -10.05 9.11 -23.27
CA LEU A 364 -11.16 8.77 -22.39
C LEU A 364 -12.37 9.69 -22.66
N PRO A 365 -13.59 9.29 -22.27
CA PRO A 365 -14.78 10.10 -22.47
C PRO A 365 -14.65 11.51 -21.88
N SER A 366 -15.38 12.47 -22.42
CA SER A 366 -15.46 13.81 -21.83
C SER A 366 -16.12 13.73 -20.45
N ALA A 367 -15.47 14.31 -19.45
CA ALA A 367 -15.99 14.40 -18.09
C ALA A 367 -16.88 15.64 -17.92
N ARG A 368 -18.08 15.49 -17.34
CA ARG A 368 -18.89 16.63 -16.89
C ARG A 368 -18.38 17.09 -15.52
N TYR A 369 -17.24 17.74 -15.54
CA TYR A 369 -16.47 18.14 -14.38
C TYR A 369 -17.18 19.24 -13.57
N ILE A 370 -17.17 19.10 -12.24
CA ILE A 370 -17.69 20.07 -11.27
C ILE A 370 -16.52 20.69 -10.50
N GLU A 371 -15.77 19.89 -9.75
CA GLU A 371 -14.71 20.32 -8.85
C GLU A 371 -13.69 19.23 -8.59
N THR A 372 -12.55 19.61 -8.03
CA THR A 372 -11.50 18.68 -7.60
C THR A 372 -11.21 18.88 -6.11
N HIS A 373 -11.04 17.76 -5.41
CA HIS A 373 -10.49 17.72 -4.06
C HIS A 373 -9.18 16.95 -4.11
N THR A 374 -8.18 17.35 -3.35
CA THR A 374 -6.92 16.59 -3.27
C THR A 374 -6.65 16.07 -1.86
N LYS A 375 -5.98 14.92 -1.81
CA LYS A 375 -5.39 14.39 -0.58
C LYS A 375 -3.91 14.12 -0.83
N LYS A 376 -3.05 14.83 -0.10
CA LYS A 376 -1.60 14.70 -0.22
C LYS A 376 -1.09 13.69 0.80
N LEU A 377 -0.46 12.61 0.34
CA LEU A 377 0.12 11.54 1.16
C LEU A 377 1.64 11.62 1.07
N PRO A 378 2.35 12.05 2.13
CA PRO A 378 3.79 12.32 2.03
C PRO A 378 4.65 11.05 2.00
N SER A 379 4.13 9.91 2.47
CA SER A 379 4.90 8.68 2.62
C SER A 379 4.10 7.48 2.12
N VAL A 380 4.19 7.19 0.80
CA VAL A 380 3.42 6.10 0.18
C VAL A 380 4.31 4.95 -0.25
N TYR A 381 5.39 5.20 -0.98
CA TYR A 381 6.27 4.16 -1.50
C TYR A 381 7.71 4.35 -1.02
N PRO A 382 8.26 3.45 -0.21
CA PRO A 382 9.70 3.44 0.04
C PRO A 382 10.42 3.17 -1.29
N VAL A 383 11.49 3.93 -1.53
CA VAL A 383 12.29 3.81 -2.74
C VAL A 383 13.55 3.02 -2.40
N PHE A 384 13.72 1.85 -3.01
CA PHE A 384 14.89 1.01 -2.81
C PHE A 384 15.96 1.40 -3.82
N GLU A 385 16.68 2.48 -3.53
CA GLU A 385 17.79 2.94 -4.35
C GLU A 385 19.01 2.06 -4.13
N LEU A 386 19.68 1.64 -5.20
CA LEU A 386 20.88 0.82 -5.09
C LEU A 386 21.94 1.40 -4.15
N GLU A 387 22.09 2.73 -4.18
CA GLU A 387 23.10 3.45 -3.41
C GLU A 387 22.81 3.49 -1.91
N THR A 388 21.54 3.29 -1.49
CA THR A 388 21.10 3.41 -0.09
C THR A 388 20.60 2.08 0.52
N MET A 389 20.86 0.95 -0.12
CA MET A 389 20.42 -0.35 0.41
C MET A 389 21.15 -0.74 1.69
N ASN A 390 22.42 -0.36 1.84
CA ASN A 390 23.18 -0.59 3.07
C ASN A 390 22.61 0.21 4.24
N GLU A 391 22.25 1.47 4.01
CA GLU A 391 21.61 2.36 4.97
C GLU A 391 20.24 1.82 5.39
N ARG A 392 19.46 1.32 4.43
CA ARG A 392 18.18 0.68 4.71
C ARG A 392 18.35 -0.55 5.61
N GLU A 393 19.30 -1.44 5.30
CA GLU A 393 19.56 -2.64 6.09
C GLU A 393 20.09 -2.29 7.49
N ALA A 394 20.96 -1.29 7.61
CA ALA A 394 21.46 -0.79 8.89
C ALA A 394 20.30 -0.27 9.76
N LEU A 395 19.38 0.50 9.17
CA LEU A 395 18.21 1.04 9.89
C LEU A 395 17.25 -0.07 10.32
N LEU A 396 16.98 -1.05 9.46
CA LEU A 396 16.14 -2.21 9.78
C LEU A 396 16.76 -3.07 10.89
N THR A 397 18.08 -3.28 10.85
CA THR A 397 18.82 -4.00 11.89
C THR A 397 18.75 -3.27 13.21
N TRP A 398 18.97 -1.95 13.21
CA TRP A 398 18.81 -1.13 14.41
C TRP A 398 17.40 -1.26 14.99
N GLY A 399 16.35 -1.16 14.18
CA GLY A 399 14.97 -1.31 14.63
C GLY A 399 14.69 -2.62 15.38
N GLN A 400 15.41 -3.68 15.05
CA GLN A 400 15.30 -4.98 15.74
C GLN A 400 16.01 -5.01 17.12
N THR A 401 16.82 -4.01 17.44
CA THR A 401 17.56 -3.94 18.71
C THR A 401 16.85 -3.17 19.80
N LEU A 402 15.70 -2.55 19.51
CA LEU A 402 15.02 -1.59 20.38
C LEU A 402 14.31 -2.20 21.60
N GLY A 403 14.35 -3.53 21.75
CA GLY A 403 13.81 -4.22 22.94
C GLY A 403 12.30 -4.03 23.10
N ARG A 404 11.89 -3.13 23.99
CA ARG A 404 10.48 -2.86 24.30
C ARG A 404 9.76 -2.03 23.24
N VAL A 405 10.51 -1.34 22.36
CA VAL A 405 9.96 -0.61 21.23
C VAL A 405 10.04 -1.50 19.98
N ILE A 406 8.91 -1.88 19.43
CA ILE A 406 8.84 -2.80 18.30
C ILE A 406 8.29 -2.08 17.08
N PRO A 407 9.13 -1.73 16.09
CA PRO A 407 8.68 -1.23 14.81
C PRO A 407 8.06 -2.37 14.00
N PHE A 408 6.91 -2.10 13.37
CA PHE A 408 6.21 -3.08 12.52
C PHE A 408 5.30 -2.38 11.50
N GLY A 409 4.65 -3.19 10.67
CA GLY A 409 3.81 -2.65 9.61
C GLY A 409 4.61 -2.11 8.43
N ARG A 410 3.91 -1.62 7.43
CA ARG A 410 4.48 -1.18 6.15
C ARG A 410 5.57 -0.12 6.30
N GLN A 411 5.34 0.88 7.14
CA GLN A 411 6.28 1.99 7.34
C GLN A 411 7.40 1.63 8.32
N GLY A 412 7.10 0.80 9.33
CA GLY A 412 8.11 0.32 10.27
C GLY A 412 9.11 -0.65 9.65
N PHE A 413 8.70 -1.40 8.62
CA PHE A 413 9.60 -2.29 7.86
C PHE A 413 10.08 -1.71 6.54
N LEU A 414 9.66 -0.49 6.17
CA LEU A 414 10.01 0.15 4.90
C LEU A 414 9.72 -0.77 3.70
N VAL A 415 8.52 -1.36 3.65
CA VAL A 415 8.12 -2.33 2.61
C VAL A 415 6.84 -1.91 1.89
N PRO A 416 6.68 -2.27 0.61
CA PRO A 416 5.39 -2.17 -0.07
C PRO A 416 4.55 -3.42 0.27
N ASP A 417 3.39 -3.25 0.90
CA ASP A 417 2.53 -4.37 1.30
C ASP A 417 1.05 -4.10 1.01
N ASN A 418 0.27 -5.18 0.88
CA ASN A 418 -1.18 -5.12 0.83
C ASN A 418 -1.79 -5.05 2.25
N LEU A 419 -3.08 -4.73 2.33
CA LEU A 419 -3.80 -4.68 3.61
C LEU A 419 -3.67 -5.97 4.42
N HIS A 420 -3.89 -7.12 3.79
CA HIS A 420 -3.86 -8.41 4.50
C HIS A 420 -2.48 -8.74 5.08
N HIS A 421 -1.39 -8.29 4.43
CA HIS A 421 -0.05 -8.39 4.98
C HIS A 421 0.09 -7.55 6.25
N THR A 422 -0.36 -6.28 6.19
CA THR A 422 -0.26 -5.37 7.34
C THR A 422 -1.15 -5.79 8.51
N LEU A 423 -2.34 -6.32 8.23
CA LEU A 423 -3.19 -6.92 9.26
C LEU A 423 -2.52 -8.14 9.90
N GLY A 424 -1.88 -9.00 9.07
CA GLY A 424 -1.12 -10.15 9.54
C GLY A 424 0.04 -9.75 10.46
N MET A 425 0.80 -8.71 10.11
CA MET A 425 1.87 -8.19 10.96
C MET A 425 1.35 -7.78 12.35
N GLY A 426 0.21 -7.07 12.40
CA GLY A 426 -0.39 -6.67 13.66
C GLY A 426 -0.91 -7.85 14.48
N TRP A 427 -1.54 -8.82 13.81
CA TRP A 427 -2.01 -10.05 14.44
C TRP A 427 -0.87 -10.85 15.06
N ASP A 428 0.18 -11.13 14.27
CA ASP A 428 1.31 -11.94 14.70
C ASP A 428 2.12 -11.28 15.81
N LEU A 429 2.23 -9.94 15.80
CA LEU A 429 2.87 -9.21 16.90
C LEU A 429 2.09 -9.41 18.21
N ALA A 430 0.78 -9.27 18.19
CA ALA A 430 -0.04 -9.49 19.37
C ALA A 430 0.01 -10.95 19.86
N GLU A 431 0.01 -11.92 18.94
CA GLU A 431 0.17 -13.35 19.30
C GLU A 431 1.56 -13.69 19.87
N SER A 432 2.56 -12.84 19.61
CA SER A 432 3.91 -13.04 20.15
C SER A 432 4.06 -12.65 21.61
N ILE A 433 3.06 -12.01 22.24
CA ILE A 433 3.06 -11.78 23.67
C ILE A 433 2.75 -13.08 24.39
N GLY A 434 3.77 -13.60 25.09
CA GLY A 434 3.65 -14.81 25.88
C GLY A 434 2.85 -14.59 27.17
N ARG A 435 2.52 -15.70 27.86
CA ARG A 435 1.82 -15.72 29.15
C ARG A 435 2.56 -14.98 30.30
N GLN A 436 3.80 -14.58 30.11
CA GLN A 436 4.62 -13.85 31.08
C GLN A 436 4.65 -12.34 30.80
N ASP A 437 3.71 -11.86 29.99
CA ASP A 437 3.59 -10.44 29.60
C ASP A 437 4.86 -9.89 28.89
N GLN A 438 5.63 -10.79 28.25
CA GLN A 438 6.82 -10.45 27.47
C GLN A 438 6.64 -10.93 26.03
N VAL A 439 7.14 -10.15 25.10
CA VAL A 439 7.17 -10.53 23.68
C VAL A 439 8.13 -11.72 23.50
N ASP A 440 7.64 -12.82 22.94
CA ASP A 440 8.50 -13.89 22.46
C ASP A 440 9.26 -13.43 21.19
N HIS A 441 10.44 -12.89 21.43
CA HIS A 441 11.30 -12.39 20.34
C HIS A 441 11.67 -13.47 19.32
N THR A 442 11.65 -14.75 19.67
CA THR A 442 11.94 -15.85 18.74
C THR A 442 10.76 -16.06 17.81
N GLN A 443 9.54 -16.09 18.34
CA GLN A 443 8.31 -16.16 17.54
C GLN A 443 8.19 -14.92 16.64
N TRP A 444 8.35 -13.73 17.20
CA TRP A 444 8.29 -12.47 16.44
C TRP A 444 9.31 -12.42 15.31
N LYS A 445 10.57 -12.80 15.58
CA LYS A 445 11.61 -12.86 14.56
C LYS A 445 11.25 -13.83 13.42
N THR A 446 10.64 -14.96 13.74
CA THR A 446 10.16 -15.91 12.71
C THR A 446 9.09 -15.28 11.84
N SER A 447 8.11 -14.60 12.42
CA SER A 447 7.07 -13.86 11.66
C SER A 447 7.69 -12.77 10.77
N VAL A 448 8.67 -12.01 11.28
CA VAL A 448 9.38 -10.98 10.49
C VAL A 448 10.09 -11.58 9.26
N GLU A 449 10.73 -12.74 9.40
CA GLU A 449 11.36 -13.43 8.26
C GLU A 449 10.32 -13.92 7.23
N ASP A 450 9.12 -14.26 7.66
CA ASP A 450 8.04 -14.59 6.73
C ASP A 450 7.47 -13.35 6.02
N PHE A 451 7.35 -12.20 6.69
CA PHE A 451 6.92 -10.94 6.07
C PHE A 451 7.90 -10.45 4.99
N LYS A 452 9.20 -10.78 5.11
CA LYS A 452 10.18 -10.49 4.05
C LYS A 452 9.86 -11.17 2.72
N LYS A 453 9.05 -12.23 2.72
CA LYS A 453 8.63 -13.00 1.54
C LYS A 453 7.34 -12.46 0.90
N ASN A 454 6.69 -11.48 1.52
CA ASN A 454 5.46 -10.90 1.01
C ASN A 454 5.67 -10.27 -0.36
N ILE A 455 4.74 -10.56 -1.27
CA ILE A 455 4.68 -9.99 -2.61
C ILE A 455 3.37 -9.22 -2.74
N VAL A 456 3.46 -7.98 -3.19
CA VAL A 456 2.27 -7.16 -3.44
C VAL A 456 1.46 -7.77 -4.58
N GLU A 457 0.20 -8.04 -4.31
CA GLU A 457 -0.77 -8.56 -5.27
C GLU A 457 -1.75 -7.46 -5.68
N ASP A 458 -1.94 -7.30 -7.01
CA ASP A 458 -2.90 -6.35 -7.62
C ASP A 458 -4.13 -7.08 -8.15
#